data_72c0cc2c6c36c681b6abd99dff5b3122
#
_entry.id   72c0cc2c6c36c681b6abd99dff5b3122
#
_cell.length_a   1.000
_cell.length_b   1.000
_cell.length_c   1.000
_cell.angle_alpha   90.00
_cell.angle_beta   90.00
_cell.angle_gamma   90.00
#
_symmetry.space_group_name_H-M   'P 1'
#
loop_
_entity.id
_entity.type
_entity.pdbx_description
1 polymer ?
#
loop_
_entity_poly.entity_id
_entity_poly.type
_entity_poly.pdbx_seq_one_letter_code
_entity_poly.pdbx_strand_id
1 'polypeptide(L)'
;MRSTGEVLGVGNNVAEAVFKGLLAAKRVHQIKDRNILVTIRDKDKEEFLPIAKDLVRYGSKLYATAGTQKYLSEHGVEATAVRKISEDSPNLLDFIKNRQVDLLINTPTKANDSQRDGFKIRRSAIEYGVEVLTSLDTMKAIIKMQDRNLKEETLDVFDISKI
;
A
#
# COMPACT_ATOMS: atom_id res chain seq x y z
N MET A 1 -16.67 -10.32 18.85
CA MET A 1 -15.75 -10.91 17.89
C MET A 1 -15.06 -12.10 18.51
N ARG A 2 -15.09 -13.26 17.89
CA ARG A 2 -14.53 -14.52 18.42
C ARG A 2 -13.31 -15.02 17.64
N SER A 3 -12.83 -14.24 16.68
CA SER A 3 -11.62 -14.55 15.91
C SER A 3 -10.54 -13.47 16.11
N THR A 4 -9.29 -13.87 15.97
CA THR A 4 -8.14 -12.95 15.94
C THR A 4 -7.84 -12.58 14.49
N GLY A 5 -7.51 -11.32 14.21
CA GLY A 5 -7.17 -10.83 12.87
C GLY A 5 -8.33 -10.19 12.11
N GLU A 6 -9.45 -9.91 12.79
CA GLU A 6 -10.56 -9.12 12.28
C GLU A 6 -10.78 -7.87 13.14
N VAL A 7 -11.14 -6.76 12.50
CA VAL A 7 -11.49 -5.51 13.16
C VAL A 7 -12.75 -4.93 12.55
N LEU A 8 -13.55 -4.26 13.35
CA LEU A 8 -14.75 -3.55 12.92
C LEU A 8 -14.45 -2.05 12.86
N GLY A 9 -14.63 -1.46 11.70
CA GLY A 9 -14.63 0.00 11.52
C GLY A 9 -16.05 0.49 11.22
N VAL A 10 -16.60 1.33 12.09
CA VAL A 10 -17.93 1.95 11.92
C VAL A 10 -17.77 3.45 11.75
N GLY A 11 -18.35 4.02 10.71
CA GLY A 11 -18.25 5.46 10.42
C GLY A 11 -19.40 5.97 9.59
N ASN A 12 -19.56 7.29 9.55
CA ASN A 12 -20.60 7.99 8.77
C ASN A 12 -20.39 7.84 7.25
N ASN A 13 -19.21 7.41 6.84
CA ASN A 13 -18.86 7.15 5.44
C ASN A 13 -17.72 6.12 5.35
N VAL A 14 -17.49 5.59 4.15
CA VAL A 14 -16.48 4.55 3.89
C VAL A 14 -15.07 4.97 4.32
N ALA A 15 -14.67 6.22 4.08
CA ALA A 15 -13.33 6.68 4.45
C ALA A 15 -13.12 6.65 5.97
N GLU A 16 -14.11 7.10 6.75
CA GLU A 16 -14.08 7.05 8.22
C GLU A 16 -14.09 5.61 8.74
N ALA A 17 -14.96 4.76 8.20
CA ALA A 17 -15.02 3.35 8.58
C ALA A 17 -13.70 2.62 8.32
N VAL A 18 -13.10 2.83 7.14
CA VAL A 18 -11.78 2.27 6.78
C VAL A 18 -10.69 2.82 7.70
N PHE A 19 -10.71 4.11 8.01
CA PHE A 19 -9.72 4.72 8.91
C PHE A 19 -9.76 4.09 10.30
N LYS A 20 -10.94 3.96 10.89
CA LYS A 20 -11.12 3.30 12.21
C LYS A 20 -10.67 1.84 12.18
N GLY A 21 -10.97 1.10 11.11
CA GLY A 21 -10.52 -0.27 10.92
C GLY A 21 -8.98 -0.36 10.83
N LEU A 22 -8.33 0.54 10.08
CA LEU A 22 -6.88 0.58 9.96
C LEU A 22 -6.19 0.96 11.28
N LEU A 23 -6.73 1.94 12.03
CA LEU A 23 -6.25 2.29 13.37
C LEU A 23 -6.34 1.09 14.32
N ALA A 24 -7.50 0.45 14.39
CA ALA A 24 -7.71 -0.73 15.24
C ALA A 24 -6.80 -1.90 14.87
N ALA A 25 -6.50 -2.07 13.58
CA ALA A 25 -5.55 -3.07 13.08
C ALA A 25 -4.08 -2.65 13.23
N LYS A 26 -3.78 -1.44 13.74
CA LYS A 26 -2.43 -0.86 13.80
C LYS A 26 -1.72 -0.91 12.43
N ARG A 27 -2.45 -0.57 11.36
CA ARG A 27 -1.98 -0.59 9.96
C ARG A 27 -1.80 0.82 9.42
N VAL A 28 -1.35 0.90 8.16
CA VAL A 28 -1.12 2.16 7.44
C VAL A 28 -2.35 3.05 7.49
N HIS A 29 -2.20 4.22 8.06
CA HIS A 29 -3.18 5.29 8.05
C HIS A 29 -2.58 6.62 7.55
N GLN A 30 -1.28 6.68 7.33
CA GLN A 30 -0.57 7.84 6.79
C GLN A 30 0.28 7.43 5.59
N ILE A 31 0.26 8.27 4.55
CA ILE A 31 1.02 8.07 3.31
C ILE A 31 1.99 9.22 3.05
N LYS A 32 2.02 10.24 3.90
CA LYS A 32 2.88 11.41 3.73
C LYS A 32 4.35 11.03 3.95
N ASP A 33 5.23 11.49 3.04
CA ASP A 33 6.69 11.37 3.12
C ASP A 33 7.20 9.91 3.28
N ARG A 34 6.47 8.93 2.72
CA ARG A 34 6.82 7.51 2.78
C ARG A 34 7.70 7.07 1.61
N ASN A 35 8.54 6.07 1.84
CA ASN A 35 9.21 5.29 0.80
C ASN A 35 8.34 4.08 0.45
N ILE A 36 7.81 4.04 -0.76
CA ILE A 36 6.80 3.05 -1.17
C ILE A 36 7.34 2.18 -2.30
N LEU A 37 7.44 0.87 -2.05
CA LEU A 37 7.76 -0.12 -3.07
C LEU A 37 6.49 -0.56 -3.79
N VAL A 38 6.54 -0.51 -5.12
CA VAL A 38 5.38 -0.76 -5.97
C VAL A 38 5.65 -1.91 -6.93
N THR A 39 4.83 -2.94 -6.88
CA THR A 39 4.86 -4.08 -7.78
C THR A 39 3.45 -4.34 -8.32
N ILE A 40 3.13 -3.72 -9.44
CA ILE A 40 1.78 -3.68 -10.03
C ILE A 40 1.72 -4.53 -11.29
N ARG A 41 0.65 -5.33 -11.44
CA ARG A 41 0.36 -6.07 -12.67
C ARG A 41 0.11 -5.09 -13.83
N ASP A 42 0.46 -5.50 -15.04
CA ASP A 42 0.27 -4.64 -16.22
C ASP A 42 -1.18 -4.16 -16.38
N LYS A 43 -2.16 -5.03 -16.15
CA LYS A 43 -3.58 -4.68 -16.26
C LYS A 43 -4.08 -3.72 -15.18
N ASP A 44 -3.35 -3.56 -14.08
CA ASP A 44 -3.73 -2.68 -12.96
C ASP A 44 -2.98 -1.33 -13.01
N LYS A 45 -2.06 -1.14 -13.97
CA LYS A 45 -1.22 0.07 -14.06
C LYS A 45 -2.04 1.33 -14.32
N GLU A 46 -3.05 1.23 -15.21
CA GLU A 46 -3.95 2.34 -15.52
C GLU A 46 -4.73 2.78 -14.28
N GLU A 47 -5.28 1.82 -13.52
CA GLU A 47 -5.99 2.08 -12.27
C GLU A 47 -5.06 2.63 -11.18
N PHE A 48 -3.78 2.19 -11.16
CA PHE A 48 -2.79 2.65 -10.20
C PHE A 48 -2.26 4.06 -10.48
N LEU A 49 -2.29 4.53 -11.72
CA LEU A 49 -1.70 5.81 -12.11
C LEU A 49 -2.23 7.02 -11.30
N PRO A 50 -3.54 7.23 -11.13
CA PRO A 50 -4.03 8.32 -10.27
C PRO A 50 -3.58 8.16 -8.81
N ILE A 51 -3.52 6.93 -8.29
CA ILE A 51 -3.01 6.64 -6.95
C ILE A 51 -1.53 7.07 -6.84
N ALA A 52 -0.70 6.72 -7.82
CA ALA A 52 0.71 7.09 -7.84
C ALA A 52 0.91 8.62 -7.85
N LYS A 53 0.10 9.35 -8.60
CA LYS A 53 0.10 10.83 -8.61
C LYS A 53 -0.22 11.42 -7.23
N ASP A 54 -1.22 10.87 -6.57
CA ASP A 54 -1.59 11.29 -5.22
C ASP A 54 -0.49 10.98 -4.19
N LEU A 55 0.14 9.80 -4.26
CA LEU A 55 1.24 9.43 -3.38
C LEU A 55 2.41 10.42 -3.51
N VAL A 56 2.80 10.76 -4.75
CA VAL A 56 3.86 11.76 -5.00
C VAL A 56 3.43 13.16 -4.53
N ARG A 57 2.17 13.55 -4.73
CA ARG A 57 1.60 14.80 -4.19
C ARG A 57 1.72 14.91 -2.66
N TYR A 58 1.64 13.78 -1.95
CA TYR A 58 1.87 13.69 -0.50
C TYR A 58 3.34 13.56 -0.11
N GLY A 59 4.29 13.74 -1.03
CA GLY A 59 5.73 13.70 -0.77
C GLY A 59 6.33 12.30 -0.70
N SER A 60 5.54 11.25 -0.99
CA SER A 60 6.07 9.89 -1.00
C SER A 60 6.98 9.63 -2.19
N LYS A 61 8.04 8.85 -1.95
CA LYS A 61 8.97 8.38 -2.98
C LYS A 61 8.57 6.99 -3.45
N LEU A 62 8.47 6.80 -4.76
CA LEU A 62 8.08 5.52 -5.35
C LEU A 62 9.30 4.76 -5.85
N TYR A 63 9.38 3.49 -5.47
CA TYR A 63 10.34 2.51 -5.96
C TYR A 63 9.57 1.43 -6.71
N ALA A 64 9.94 1.11 -7.95
CA ALA A 64 9.18 0.18 -8.77
C ALA A 64 10.08 -0.67 -9.65
N THR A 65 9.63 -1.88 -10.02
CA THR A 65 10.32 -2.66 -11.04
C THR A 65 10.32 -1.94 -12.39
N ALA A 66 11.32 -2.20 -13.23
CA ALA A 66 11.58 -1.45 -14.47
C ALA A 66 10.34 -1.23 -15.35
N GLY A 67 9.48 -2.26 -15.52
CA GLY A 67 8.27 -2.13 -16.33
C GLY A 67 7.18 -1.21 -15.71
N THR A 68 7.09 -1.16 -14.38
CA THR A 68 6.19 -0.24 -13.68
C THR A 68 6.79 1.16 -13.62
N GLN A 69 8.08 1.27 -13.34
CA GLN A 69 8.81 2.54 -13.33
C GLN A 69 8.71 3.25 -14.68
N LYS A 70 8.98 2.52 -15.79
CA LYS A 70 8.85 3.07 -17.15
C LYS A 70 7.44 3.62 -17.41
N TYR A 71 6.41 2.82 -17.11
CA TYR A 71 5.01 3.24 -17.28
C TYR A 71 4.69 4.52 -16.50
N LEU A 72 5.11 4.61 -15.23
CA LEU A 72 4.89 5.78 -14.39
C LEU A 72 5.60 7.02 -14.96
N SER A 73 6.87 6.88 -15.38
CA SER A 73 7.66 7.98 -15.97
C SER A 73 7.04 8.50 -17.27
N GLU A 74 6.55 7.62 -18.14
CA GLU A 74 5.86 7.98 -19.40
C GLU A 74 4.57 8.78 -19.13
N HIS A 75 4.00 8.67 -17.92
CA HIS A 75 2.80 9.40 -17.50
C HIS A 75 3.08 10.53 -16.49
N GLY A 76 4.36 10.97 -16.42
CA GLY A 76 4.76 12.12 -15.60
C GLY A 76 4.82 11.87 -14.09
N VAL A 77 4.94 10.60 -13.68
CA VAL A 77 5.12 10.22 -12.27
C VAL A 77 6.56 9.77 -12.04
N GLU A 78 7.27 10.46 -11.15
CA GLU A 78 8.64 10.09 -10.79
C GLU A 78 8.65 8.80 -9.96
N ALA A 79 9.50 7.84 -10.36
CA ALA A 79 9.73 6.61 -9.63
C ALA A 79 11.15 6.10 -9.86
N THR A 80 11.77 5.56 -8.82
CA THR A 80 13.11 4.95 -8.89
C THR A 80 13.00 3.48 -9.29
N ALA A 81 13.77 3.07 -10.30
CA ALA A 81 13.80 1.68 -10.73
C ALA A 81 14.51 0.78 -9.70
N VAL A 82 13.91 -0.37 -9.40
CA VAL A 82 14.47 -1.41 -8.55
C VAL A 82 14.48 -2.74 -9.30
N ARG A 83 15.57 -3.51 -9.16
CA ARG A 83 15.72 -4.84 -9.78
C ARG A 83 14.72 -5.83 -9.21
N LYS A 84 14.25 -6.76 -10.05
CA LYS A 84 13.39 -7.88 -9.62
C LYS A 84 14.15 -8.85 -8.72
N ILE A 85 13.42 -9.69 -7.98
CA ILE A 85 14.05 -10.72 -7.11
C ILE A 85 14.82 -11.79 -7.88
N SER A 86 14.56 -11.97 -9.17
CA SER A 86 15.28 -12.86 -10.08
C SER A 86 16.57 -12.25 -10.63
N GLU A 87 16.86 -11.00 -10.33
CA GLU A 87 18.04 -10.25 -10.78
C GLU A 87 19.04 -10.10 -9.65
N ASP A 88 20.28 -9.73 -10.00
CA ASP A 88 21.36 -9.57 -9.02
C ASP A 88 21.08 -8.49 -7.97
N SER A 89 21.67 -8.67 -6.79
CA SER A 89 21.65 -7.66 -5.72
C SER A 89 22.37 -6.37 -6.14
N PRO A 90 21.90 -5.18 -5.74
CA PRO A 90 20.72 -4.96 -4.91
C PRO A 90 19.41 -5.08 -5.69
N ASN A 91 18.47 -5.85 -5.18
CA ASN A 91 17.13 -6.05 -5.73
C ASN A 91 16.05 -5.68 -4.72
N LEU A 92 14.78 -5.86 -5.08
CA LEU A 92 13.67 -5.41 -4.23
C LEU A 92 13.60 -6.12 -2.87
N LEU A 93 14.14 -7.34 -2.71
CA LEU A 93 14.23 -7.98 -1.39
C LEU A 93 15.26 -7.28 -0.49
N ASP A 94 16.34 -6.75 -1.07
CA ASP A 94 17.33 -5.99 -0.32
C ASP A 94 16.75 -4.67 0.20
N PHE A 95 15.93 -4.00 -0.61
CA PHE A 95 15.19 -2.80 -0.17
C PHE A 95 14.28 -3.08 1.03
N ILE A 96 13.59 -4.22 1.02
CA ILE A 96 12.73 -4.65 2.13
C ILE A 96 13.58 -5.01 3.36
N LYS A 97 14.60 -5.86 3.20
CA LYS A 97 15.47 -6.33 4.30
C LYS A 97 16.20 -5.19 4.99
N ASN A 98 16.68 -4.23 4.22
CA ASN A 98 17.39 -3.04 4.72
C ASN A 98 16.45 -1.95 5.22
N ARG A 99 15.12 -2.19 5.25
CA ARG A 99 14.10 -1.22 5.67
C ARG A 99 14.21 0.13 4.94
N GLN A 100 14.54 0.09 3.67
CA GLN A 100 14.62 1.28 2.82
C GLN A 100 13.23 1.72 2.34
N VAL A 101 12.22 0.90 2.57
CA VAL A 101 10.81 1.16 2.23
C VAL A 101 9.91 0.91 3.44
N ASP A 102 8.87 1.73 3.56
CA ASP A 102 7.92 1.74 4.67
C ASP A 102 6.65 0.96 4.33
N LEU A 103 6.30 0.94 3.04
CA LEU A 103 5.07 0.35 2.52
C LEU A 103 5.35 -0.40 1.22
N LEU A 104 4.80 -1.59 1.09
CA LEU A 104 4.72 -2.36 -0.15
C LEU A 104 3.29 -2.32 -0.70
N ILE A 105 3.11 -1.83 -1.93
CA ILE A 105 1.88 -1.99 -2.70
C ILE A 105 2.13 -3.09 -3.74
N ASN A 106 1.45 -4.24 -3.56
CA ASN A 106 1.64 -5.40 -4.43
C ASN A 106 0.30 -5.94 -4.91
N THR A 107 -0.03 -5.77 -6.20
CA THR A 107 -1.24 -6.39 -6.77
C THR A 107 -0.98 -7.86 -7.13
N PRO A 108 -1.75 -8.83 -6.56
CA PRO A 108 -1.52 -10.26 -6.78
C PRO A 108 -1.74 -10.65 -8.25
N THR A 109 -0.89 -11.52 -8.79
CA THR A 109 -1.08 -12.15 -10.11
C THR A 109 -1.60 -13.58 -9.98
N LYS A 110 -2.39 -14.04 -10.97
CA LYS A 110 -2.91 -15.41 -11.01
C LYS A 110 -1.98 -16.40 -11.74
N ALA A 111 -0.79 -16.01 -12.19
CA ALA A 111 0.11 -16.84 -13.00
C ALA A 111 1.19 -17.55 -12.16
N ASN A 112 1.62 -18.74 -12.61
CA ASN A 112 2.36 -19.73 -11.81
C ASN A 112 3.71 -19.28 -11.22
N ASP A 113 4.56 -18.53 -11.92
CA ASP A 113 5.88 -18.14 -11.39
C ASP A 113 5.87 -16.81 -10.65
N SER A 114 5.09 -15.85 -11.14
CA SER A 114 4.92 -14.55 -10.46
C SER A 114 4.15 -14.65 -9.14
N GLN A 115 3.36 -15.73 -8.93
CA GLN A 115 2.77 -16.00 -7.63
C GLN A 115 3.83 -16.32 -6.57
N ARG A 116 4.86 -17.09 -6.93
CA ARG A 116 5.96 -17.42 -6.01
C ARG A 116 6.74 -16.17 -5.64
N ASP A 117 7.01 -15.31 -6.59
CA ASP A 117 7.73 -14.05 -6.34
C ASP A 117 6.90 -13.07 -5.54
N GLY A 118 5.64 -12.83 -5.92
CA GLY A 118 4.72 -12.01 -5.15
C GLY A 118 4.51 -12.51 -3.72
N PHE A 119 4.46 -13.83 -3.52
CA PHE A 119 4.39 -14.43 -2.19
C PHE A 119 5.68 -14.17 -1.39
N LYS A 120 6.87 -14.41 -1.99
CA LYS A 120 8.16 -14.16 -1.33
C LYS A 120 8.31 -12.69 -0.93
N ILE A 121 7.92 -11.77 -1.82
CA ILE A 121 7.98 -10.33 -1.57
C ILE A 121 7.11 -9.95 -0.37
N ARG A 122 5.83 -10.37 -0.36
CA ARG A 122 4.90 -10.06 0.73
C ARG A 122 5.34 -10.70 2.05
N ARG A 123 5.80 -11.96 2.01
CA ARG A 123 6.31 -12.64 3.19
C ARG A 123 7.52 -11.91 3.77
N SER A 124 8.50 -11.56 2.93
CA SER A 124 9.67 -10.79 3.34
C SER A 124 9.25 -9.44 3.94
N ALA A 125 8.32 -8.71 3.30
CA ALA A 125 7.84 -7.44 3.83
C ALA A 125 7.28 -7.59 5.27
N ILE A 126 6.45 -8.61 5.52
CA ILE A 126 5.89 -8.87 6.85
C ILE A 126 6.99 -9.25 7.85
N GLU A 127 7.95 -10.12 7.48
CA GLU A 127 9.06 -10.56 8.32
C GLU A 127 9.97 -9.39 8.74
N TYR A 128 10.17 -8.41 7.86
CA TYR A 128 10.99 -7.22 8.11
C TYR A 128 10.21 -6.00 8.60
N GLY A 129 8.91 -6.15 8.88
CA GLY A 129 8.06 -5.09 9.43
C GLY A 129 7.68 -3.99 8.44
N VAL A 130 7.77 -4.28 7.13
CA VAL A 130 7.26 -3.40 6.07
C VAL A 130 5.76 -3.65 5.91
N GLU A 131 4.96 -2.60 5.93
CA GLU A 131 3.51 -2.70 5.76
C GLU A 131 3.16 -3.14 4.33
N VAL A 132 2.09 -3.94 4.17
CA VAL A 132 1.70 -4.52 2.87
C VAL A 132 0.26 -4.18 2.54
N LEU A 133 0.03 -3.62 1.36
CA LEU A 133 -1.29 -3.44 0.75
C LEU A 133 -1.37 -4.19 -0.58
N THR A 134 -2.43 -4.97 -0.74
CA THR A 134 -2.67 -5.79 -1.93
C THR A 134 -3.89 -5.36 -2.74
N SER A 135 -4.62 -4.35 -2.26
CA SER A 135 -5.84 -3.80 -2.88
C SER A 135 -5.65 -2.33 -3.23
N LEU A 136 -5.89 -1.97 -4.48
CA LEU A 136 -5.91 -0.57 -4.92
C LEU A 136 -7.10 0.19 -4.33
N ASP A 137 -8.25 -0.47 -4.10
CA ASP A 137 -9.40 0.17 -3.46
C ASP A 137 -9.11 0.58 -2.02
N THR A 138 -8.35 -0.25 -1.28
CA THR A 138 -7.88 0.13 0.06
C THR A 138 -6.95 1.34 -0.02
N MET A 139 -6.07 1.40 -1.02
CA MET A 139 -5.18 2.55 -1.22
C MET A 139 -5.97 3.82 -1.56
N LYS A 140 -6.98 3.74 -2.44
CA LYS A 140 -7.88 4.86 -2.74
C LYS A 140 -8.61 5.35 -1.49
N ALA A 141 -9.06 4.43 -0.62
CA ALA A 141 -9.70 4.79 0.64
C ALA A 141 -8.74 5.54 1.57
N ILE A 142 -7.48 5.09 1.69
CA ILE A 142 -6.44 5.76 2.48
C ILE A 142 -6.16 7.17 1.94
N ILE A 143 -6.06 7.35 0.62
CA ILE A 143 -5.90 8.67 -0.01
C ILE A 143 -7.07 9.59 0.36
N LYS A 144 -8.31 9.11 0.24
CA LYS A 144 -9.51 9.89 0.63
C LYS A 144 -9.51 10.27 2.12
N MET A 145 -8.96 9.43 2.99
CA MET A 145 -8.78 9.76 4.40
C MET A 145 -7.79 10.91 4.58
N GLN A 146 -6.66 10.87 3.87
CA GLN A 146 -5.66 11.93 3.89
C GLN A 146 -6.21 13.26 3.34
N ASP A 147 -6.95 13.22 2.23
CA ASP A 147 -7.61 14.41 1.64
C ASP A 147 -8.60 15.05 2.62
N ARG A 148 -9.27 14.27 3.45
CA ARG A 148 -10.20 14.74 4.49
C ARG A 148 -9.50 15.14 5.79
N ASN A 149 -8.19 14.98 5.88
CA ASN A 149 -7.41 15.23 7.09
C ASN A 149 -8.01 14.59 8.35
N LEU A 150 -8.50 13.35 8.22
CA LEU A 150 -9.08 12.60 9.34
C LEU A 150 -8.02 12.35 10.42
N LYS A 151 -8.37 12.64 11.65
CA LYS A 151 -7.53 12.43 12.84
C LYS A 151 -8.31 11.65 13.87
N GLU A 152 -7.61 10.87 14.68
CA GLU A 152 -8.22 10.04 15.72
C GLU A 152 -9.09 10.87 16.68
N GLU A 153 -8.60 12.06 17.05
CA GLU A 153 -9.26 12.98 17.98
C GLU A 153 -10.57 13.57 17.44
N THR A 154 -10.79 13.51 16.11
CA THR A 154 -11.99 14.07 15.45
C THR A 154 -12.99 12.99 15.04
N LEU A 155 -12.76 11.73 15.40
CA LEU A 155 -13.65 10.64 15.03
C LEU A 155 -14.88 10.56 15.95
N ASP A 156 -16.04 10.37 15.35
CA ASP A 156 -17.28 10.08 16.10
C ASP A 156 -17.17 8.68 16.77
N VAL A 157 -17.68 8.58 17.98
CA VAL A 157 -17.82 7.33 18.70
C VAL A 157 -19.22 6.74 18.46
N PHE A 158 -19.26 5.48 18.06
CA PHE A 158 -20.50 4.75 17.83
C PHE A 158 -20.73 3.70 18.91
N ASP A 159 -21.94 3.67 19.44
CA ASP A 159 -22.37 2.58 20.31
C ASP A 159 -22.77 1.37 19.44
N ILE A 160 -21.84 0.38 19.37
CA ILE A 160 -22.03 -0.81 18.53
C ILE A 160 -23.20 -1.70 19.00
N SER A 161 -23.71 -1.51 20.24
CA SER A 161 -24.89 -2.23 20.70
C SER A 161 -26.20 -1.75 20.10
N LYS A 162 -26.14 -0.62 19.39
CA LYS A 162 -27.31 0.03 18.74
C LYS A 162 -27.28 -0.06 17.20
N ILE A 163 -26.36 -0.84 16.64
CA ILE A 163 -26.20 -1.06 15.20
C ILE A 163 -26.79 -2.39 14.78
#